data_1cbe1e743bb07f45c1f541b3daf96906
#
_entry.id   1cbe1e743bb07f45c1f541b3daf96906
#
_cell.length_a   1.000
_cell.length_b   1.000
_cell.length_c   1.000
_cell.angle_alpha   90.00
_cell.angle_beta   90.00
_cell.angle_gamma   90.00
#
_symmetry.space_group_name_H-M   'P 1'
#
loop_
_entity.id
_entity.type
_entity.pdbx_description
1 polymer ?
#
loop_
_entity_poly.entity_id
_entity_poly.type
_entity_poly.pdbx_seq_one_letter_code
_entity_poly.pdbx_strand_id
1 'polypeptide(L)'
;MTVQVFAERPTTQVAPTFAPTFLTALTGGDPAWDVRRGASAPESVEQPTEVVRILAFLDTEVDPDAVDREGEIPPFLIARLRDLGAFRLATSQDLGGLGLTPYTLFRAVEAVASRSAAIGFMLGVHNGIGVATSLLPTLPHGSLRDLIRRRSAEGMISGFADTEPAGQGNRWPRTTADPTPDGSAYVLKGDKLFISNGPVADLLGVTVTVRDEDGPRVGLAVVDTRSPGFEVRADLEYLGVRGLPNGWLRLKGVTIPRDHVVTVAQGDPRHTPERMSAYLTARMLIQAAPALAIARNCLRWSREFTARRRVDGIGLGEYDLIQRTLAANAAEVRAMDAVVRWSLGAPAPGDRWFERMFARNFCTEAAARVVDRTVSLLGGEGVETDRSKRRRGAPSVPLERAFRDIRMLRTAGGVDDLADAQAAQALLAHVADTAPAGLAADAFADTLPATENLSPRNARHLRDLYEDLARFPAACRDVGARTAGERERRAQQYPLLLLGRIARELLGTAAVLATAEQDGHQRLTDVHCTAARFRLRDLWAQLDAPDHPDHAGIARAVLSRDRHVDDLLGL
;
A
#
# COMPACT_ATOMS: atom_id res chain seq x y z
N MET A 1 5.03 9.91 2.40
CA MET A 1 4.69 10.58 1.13
C MET A 1 3.26 11.05 1.22
N THR A 2 3.07 12.31 1.57
CA THR A 2 1.75 12.93 1.62
C THR A 2 1.36 13.25 0.19
N VAL A 3 0.26 12.70 -0.28
CA VAL A 3 -0.31 13.03 -1.58
C VAL A 3 -0.90 14.45 -1.50
N GLN A 4 -0.08 15.47 -1.52
CA GLN A 4 -0.51 16.82 -1.91
C GLN A 4 -0.57 16.91 -3.45
N VAL A 5 -1.15 15.87 -4.07
CA VAL A 5 -1.17 15.72 -5.53
C VAL A 5 -2.02 16.80 -6.21
N PHE A 6 -2.90 17.49 -5.47
CA PHE A 6 -3.92 18.33 -6.10
C PHE A 6 -4.15 19.69 -5.43
N ALA A 7 -3.23 20.20 -4.61
CA ALA A 7 -3.51 21.39 -3.82
C ALA A 7 -3.31 22.73 -4.53
N GLU A 8 -2.56 22.81 -5.63
CA GLU A 8 -2.47 24.02 -6.48
C GLU A 8 -2.07 23.58 -7.89
N ARG A 9 -3.02 23.56 -8.82
CA ARG A 9 -2.70 23.50 -10.25
C ARG A 9 -2.19 24.85 -10.73
N PRO A 10 -1.09 24.92 -11.49
CA PRO A 10 -0.93 25.97 -12.48
C PRO A 10 -2.05 25.77 -13.52
N THR A 11 -2.73 26.82 -13.89
CA THR A 11 -3.97 26.89 -14.67
C THR A 11 -3.88 26.37 -16.12
N THR A 12 -2.93 25.50 -16.49
CA THR A 12 -2.72 25.03 -17.87
C THR A 12 -2.14 23.63 -18.03
N GLN A 13 -2.14 22.76 -17.01
CA GLN A 13 -1.84 21.34 -17.27
C GLN A 13 -3.13 20.58 -17.58
N VAL A 14 -3.22 20.09 -18.81
CA VAL A 14 -4.22 19.08 -19.23
C VAL A 14 -4.04 17.91 -18.27
N ALA A 15 -5.10 17.61 -17.46
CA ALA A 15 -5.09 16.42 -16.63
C ALA A 15 -4.82 15.21 -17.53
N PRO A 16 -3.97 14.26 -17.10
CA PRO A 16 -3.82 13.03 -17.86
C PRO A 16 -5.22 12.42 -18.02
N THR A 17 -5.62 12.19 -19.26
CA THR A 17 -6.85 11.47 -19.58
C THR A 17 -6.62 10.02 -19.21
N PHE A 18 -6.99 9.65 -17.98
CA PHE A 18 -7.04 8.24 -17.58
C PHE A 18 -8.29 7.62 -18.22
N ALA A 19 -8.15 6.37 -18.68
CA ALA A 19 -9.33 5.59 -19.05
C ALA A 19 -10.29 5.54 -17.84
N PRO A 20 -11.62 5.59 -18.05
CA PRO A 20 -12.58 5.51 -16.95
C PRO A 20 -12.34 4.26 -16.13
N THR A 21 -12.06 4.43 -14.84
CA THR A 21 -11.95 3.35 -13.87
C THR A 21 -13.29 3.17 -13.16
N PHE A 22 -13.44 2.08 -12.41
CA PHE A 22 -14.66 1.86 -11.62
C PHE A 22 -14.99 3.06 -10.73
N LEU A 23 -14.00 3.56 -9.98
CA LEU A 23 -14.24 4.68 -9.06
C LEU A 23 -14.47 6.01 -9.78
N THR A 24 -13.83 6.26 -10.91
CA THR A 24 -14.05 7.48 -11.70
C THR A 24 -15.36 7.43 -12.48
N ALA A 25 -15.76 6.28 -12.99
CA ALA A 25 -17.06 6.08 -13.61
C ALA A 25 -18.20 6.30 -12.61
N LEU A 26 -18.05 5.81 -11.37
CA LEU A 26 -18.97 6.06 -10.27
C LEU A 26 -19.21 7.54 -10.02
N THR A 27 -18.14 8.30 -9.95
CA THR A 27 -18.21 9.73 -9.64
C THR A 27 -18.65 10.56 -10.84
N GLY A 28 -18.38 10.10 -12.05
CA GLY A 28 -18.87 10.67 -13.30
C GLY A 28 -20.31 10.28 -13.68
N GLY A 29 -20.90 9.34 -12.92
CA GLY A 29 -22.28 8.90 -13.15
C GLY A 29 -22.45 8.11 -14.46
N ASP A 30 -21.45 7.30 -14.87
CA ASP A 30 -21.59 6.42 -16.03
C ASP A 30 -22.46 5.21 -15.67
N PRO A 31 -23.76 5.20 -16.07
CA PRO A 31 -24.66 4.10 -15.75
C PRO A 31 -24.36 2.82 -16.55
N ALA A 32 -23.54 2.91 -17.59
CA ALA A 32 -23.14 1.76 -18.42
C ALA A 32 -21.99 0.97 -17.82
N TRP A 33 -21.48 1.36 -16.63
CA TRP A 33 -20.39 0.64 -15.98
C TRP A 33 -20.87 -0.73 -15.48
N ASP A 34 -20.36 -1.78 -16.11
CA ASP A 34 -20.60 -3.15 -15.66
C ASP A 34 -19.46 -3.59 -14.71
N VAL A 35 -19.81 -3.77 -13.43
CA VAL A 35 -18.89 -4.28 -12.38
C VAL A 35 -18.14 -5.55 -12.84
N ARG A 36 -18.76 -6.39 -13.67
CA ARG A 36 -18.16 -7.63 -14.18
C ARG A 36 -16.97 -7.43 -15.12
N ARG A 37 -16.82 -6.24 -15.70
CA ARG A 37 -15.66 -5.89 -16.56
C ARG A 37 -14.36 -5.68 -15.77
N GLY A 38 -14.45 -5.67 -14.44
CA GLY A 38 -13.30 -5.36 -13.57
C GLY A 38 -12.26 -6.45 -13.42
N ALA A 39 -12.64 -7.72 -13.51
CA ALA A 39 -11.74 -8.85 -13.26
C ALA A 39 -10.99 -9.25 -14.54
N SER A 40 -9.75 -8.83 -14.68
CA SER A 40 -8.93 -9.07 -15.88
C SER A 40 -7.71 -9.97 -15.66
N ALA A 41 -7.29 -10.22 -14.41
CA ALA A 41 -6.13 -11.07 -14.13
C ALA A 41 -6.55 -12.51 -13.77
N PRO A 42 -5.78 -13.52 -14.17
CA PRO A 42 -6.02 -14.90 -13.78
C PRO A 42 -5.85 -15.09 -12.27
N GLU A 43 -6.49 -16.10 -11.68
CA GLU A 43 -6.38 -16.40 -10.26
C GLU A 43 -4.97 -16.83 -9.86
N SER A 44 -4.30 -17.58 -10.72
CA SER A 44 -2.92 -18.01 -10.52
C SER A 44 -2.04 -17.57 -11.68
N VAL A 45 -0.78 -17.34 -11.36
CA VAL A 45 0.29 -17.04 -12.34
C VAL A 45 1.41 -18.04 -12.09
N GLU A 46 1.89 -18.67 -13.16
CA GLU A 46 3.09 -19.49 -13.09
C GLU A 46 4.28 -18.61 -12.69
N GLN A 47 5.02 -19.05 -11.67
CA GLN A 47 6.17 -18.31 -11.18
C GLN A 47 7.35 -18.51 -12.12
N PRO A 48 8.06 -17.43 -12.52
CA PRO A 48 9.30 -17.54 -13.27
C PRO A 48 10.33 -18.42 -12.57
N THR A 49 11.17 -19.09 -13.34
CA THR A 49 12.21 -20.00 -12.82
C THR A 49 13.12 -19.33 -11.79
N GLU A 50 13.45 -18.06 -12.00
CA GLU A 50 14.25 -17.25 -11.04
C GLU A 50 13.53 -17.11 -9.71
N VAL A 51 12.23 -16.84 -9.73
CA VAL A 51 11.43 -16.75 -8.51
C VAL A 51 11.36 -18.10 -7.80
N VAL A 52 11.18 -19.20 -8.54
CA VAL A 52 11.22 -20.56 -7.99
C VAL A 52 12.56 -20.83 -7.28
N ARG A 53 13.69 -20.43 -7.88
CA ARG A 53 15.03 -20.55 -7.24
C ARG A 53 15.17 -19.71 -5.99
N ILE A 54 14.62 -18.49 -5.98
CA ILE A 54 14.59 -17.63 -4.79
C ILE A 54 13.78 -18.30 -3.67
N LEU A 55 12.62 -18.86 -3.99
CA LEU A 55 11.77 -19.54 -3.01
C LEU A 55 12.46 -20.79 -2.43
N ALA A 56 13.10 -21.60 -3.28
CA ALA A 56 13.86 -22.76 -2.84
C ALA A 56 15.01 -22.37 -1.88
N PHE A 57 15.73 -21.29 -2.20
CA PHE A 57 16.76 -20.73 -1.32
C PHE A 57 16.18 -20.29 0.05
N LEU A 58 15.04 -19.58 0.03
CA LEU A 58 14.37 -19.16 1.27
C LEU A 58 13.91 -20.35 2.12
N ASP A 59 13.39 -21.38 1.49
CA ASP A 59 12.90 -22.58 2.17
C ASP A 59 14.02 -23.43 2.80
N THR A 60 15.24 -23.38 2.25
CA THR A 60 16.35 -24.23 2.69
C THR A 60 17.40 -23.53 3.54
N GLU A 61 17.64 -22.24 3.33
CA GLU A 61 18.80 -21.55 3.91
C GLU A 61 18.44 -20.35 4.81
N VAL A 62 17.16 -19.95 4.85
CA VAL A 62 16.73 -18.81 5.66
C VAL A 62 15.87 -19.27 6.84
N ASP A 63 16.32 -18.98 8.07
CA ASP A 63 15.47 -19.05 9.25
C ASP A 63 14.81 -17.68 9.51
N PRO A 64 13.54 -17.49 9.14
CA PRO A 64 12.86 -16.21 9.34
C PRO A 64 12.68 -15.83 10.81
N ASP A 65 12.73 -16.82 11.72
CA ASP A 65 12.66 -16.61 13.16
C ASP A 65 13.97 -16.07 13.71
N ALA A 66 15.10 -16.50 13.15
CA ALA A 66 16.40 -15.91 13.45
C ALA A 66 16.49 -14.46 12.96
N VAL A 67 16.07 -14.19 11.72
CA VAL A 67 16.02 -12.83 11.17
C VAL A 67 15.17 -11.89 12.05
N ASP A 68 13.98 -12.33 12.47
CA ASP A 68 13.11 -11.55 13.36
C ASP A 68 13.75 -11.31 14.74
N ARG A 69 14.34 -12.33 15.31
CA ARG A 69 14.95 -12.27 16.65
C ARG A 69 16.17 -11.35 16.68
N GLU A 70 17.04 -11.47 15.68
CA GLU A 70 18.29 -10.72 15.58
C GLU A 70 18.05 -9.31 15.03
N GLY A 71 16.92 -9.09 14.35
CA GLY A 71 16.55 -7.80 13.79
C GLY A 71 17.37 -7.43 12.56
N GLU A 72 17.99 -8.41 11.89
CA GLU A 72 18.85 -8.20 10.73
C GLU A 72 18.69 -9.32 9.69
N ILE A 73 18.66 -8.97 8.41
CA ILE A 73 18.90 -9.91 7.31
C ILE A 73 20.43 -9.97 7.11
N PRO A 74 21.08 -11.10 7.40
CA PRO A 74 22.53 -11.21 7.29
C PRO A 74 23.04 -10.80 5.90
N PRO A 75 24.17 -10.09 5.78
CA PRO A 75 24.71 -9.61 4.51
C PRO A 75 24.91 -10.69 3.44
N PHE A 76 25.28 -11.91 3.86
CA PHE A 76 25.45 -13.03 2.93
C PHE A 76 24.11 -13.47 2.29
N LEU A 77 22.98 -13.37 3.01
CA LEU A 77 21.64 -13.64 2.45
C LEU A 77 21.28 -12.58 1.41
N ILE A 78 21.59 -11.31 1.68
CA ILE A 78 21.37 -10.22 0.73
C ILE A 78 22.20 -10.43 -0.54
N ALA A 79 23.48 -10.80 -0.39
CA ALA A 79 24.36 -11.11 -1.51
C ALA A 79 23.80 -12.29 -2.33
N ARG A 80 23.35 -13.34 -1.67
CA ARG A 80 22.76 -14.50 -2.35
C ARG A 80 21.47 -14.18 -3.10
N LEU A 81 20.60 -13.35 -2.51
CA LEU A 81 19.40 -12.84 -3.19
C LEU A 81 19.75 -12.01 -4.44
N ARG A 82 20.83 -11.23 -4.37
CA ARG A 82 21.36 -10.47 -5.53
C ARG A 82 21.80 -11.43 -6.64
N ASP A 83 22.58 -12.47 -6.33
CA ASP A 83 23.04 -13.47 -7.29
C ASP A 83 21.88 -14.23 -7.94
N LEU A 84 20.81 -14.50 -7.19
CA LEU A 84 19.59 -15.14 -7.67
C LEU A 84 18.70 -14.21 -8.53
N GLY A 85 19.07 -12.93 -8.67
CA GLY A 85 18.32 -11.96 -9.48
C GLY A 85 17.11 -11.33 -8.79
N ALA A 86 16.97 -11.47 -7.45
CA ALA A 86 15.83 -10.95 -6.69
C ALA A 86 15.65 -9.43 -6.82
N PHE A 87 16.72 -8.69 -7.09
CA PHE A 87 16.72 -7.25 -7.33
C PHE A 87 16.57 -6.86 -8.80
N ARG A 88 16.20 -7.80 -9.69
CA ARG A 88 15.99 -7.55 -11.12
C ARG A 88 14.63 -8.05 -11.62
N LEU A 89 13.68 -8.30 -10.71
CA LEU A 89 12.36 -8.83 -11.08
C LEU A 89 11.56 -7.83 -11.92
N ALA A 90 11.61 -6.54 -11.58
CA ALA A 90 10.95 -5.46 -12.31
C ALA A 90 11.83 -4.85 -13.40
N THR A 91 13.15 -5.04 -13.33
CA THR A 91 14.10 -4.51 -14.30
C THR A 91 13.79 -5.08 -15.68
N SER A 92 13.85 -4.24 -16.71
CA SER A 92 13.57 -4.64 -18.11
C SER A 92 14.56 -5.68 -18.63
N GLN A 93 14.12 -6.47 -19.59
CA GLN A 93 14.90 -7.58 -20.15
C GLN A 93 16.19 -7.11 -20.86
N ASP A 94 16.17 -5.93 -21.48
CA ASP A 94 17.37 -5.32 -22.10
C ASP A 94 18.47 -4.96 -21.08
N LEU A 95 18.14 -4.94 -19.80
CA LEU A 95 19.08 -4.77 -18.68
C LEU A 95 19.35 -6.07 -17.90
N GLY A 96 18.97 -7.22 -18.47
CA GLY A 96 19.16 -8.53 -17.85
C GLY A 96 18.19 -8.82 -16.69
N GLY A 97 17.07 -8.09 -16.60
CA GLY A 97 15.99 -8.34 -15.66
C GLY A 97 14.87 -9.22 -16.25
N LEU A 98 13.84 -9.49 -15.46
CA LEU A 98 12.70 -10.29 -15.90
C LEU A 98 11.59 -9.44 -16.55
N GLY A 99 11.54 -8.15 -16.28
CA GLY A 99 10.50 -7.26 -16.78
C GLY A 99 9.09 -7.69 -16.37
N LEU A 100 8.92 -8.18 -15.15
CA LEU A 100 7.64 -8.70 -14.69
C LEU A 100 6.57 -7.61 -14.71
N THR A 101 5.36 -7.98 -15.15
CA THR A 101 4.20 -7.11 -15.05
C THR A 101 3.87 -6.79 -13.59
N PRO A 102 3.17 -5.69 -13.27
CA PRO A 102 2.83 -5.36 -11.89
C PRO A 102 2.12 -6.49 -11.14
N TYR A 103 1.24 -7.24 -11.81
CA TYR A 103 0.53 -8.35 -11.20
C TYR A 103 1.44 -9.56 -10.94
N THR A 104 2.25 -9.97 -11.94
CA THR A 104 3.21 -11.09 -11.77
C THR A 104 4.26 -10.75 -10.70
N LEU A 105 4.75 -9.53 -10.70
CA LEU A 105 5.68 -9.03 -9.67
C LEU A 105 5.04 -9.06 -8.28
N PHE A 106 3.77 -8.66 -8.14
CA PHE A 106 3.03 -8.78 -6.88
C PHE A 106 3.00 -10.23 -6.39
N ARG A 107 2.68 -11.18 -7.28
CA ARG A 107 2.65 -12.62 -6.93
C ARG A 107 4.02 -13.16 -6.52
N ALA A 108 5.09 -12.69 -7.16
CA ALA A 108 6.46 -13.05 -6.78
C ALA A 108 6.82 -12.53 -5.38
N VAL A 109 6.53 -11.25 -5.11
CA VAL A 109 6.77 -10.64 -3.79
C VAL A 109 5.89 -11.29 -2.71
N GLU A 110 4.64 -11.58 -2.99
CA GLU A 110 3.73 -12.32 -2.09
C GLU A 110 4.31 -13.69 -1.74
N ALA A 111 4.79 -14.44 -2.74
CA ALA A 111 5.38 -15.76 -2.52
C ALA A 111 6.65 -15.69 -1.64
N VAL A 112 7.51 -14.70 -1.83
CA VAL A 112 8.66 -14.42 -0.97
C VAL A 112 8.20 -14.04 0.45
N ALA A 113 7.25 -13.13 0.56
CA ALA A 113 6.73 -12.66 1.85
C ALA A 113 6.04 -13.76 2.67
N SER A 114 5.52 -14.81 2.02
CA SER A 114 4.94 -15.97 2.71
C SER A 114 5.98 -16.76 3.53
N ARG A 115 7.28 -16.62 3.22
CA ARG A 115 8.43 -17.18 3.96
C ARG A 115 9.01 -16.15 4.93
N SER A 116 9.22 -14.92 4.44
CA SER A 116 9.76 -13.81 5.23
C SER A 116 9.15 -12.47 4.79
N ALA A 117 8.33 -11.89 5.66
CA ALA A 117 7.75 -10.57 5.40
C ALA A 117 8.83 -9.48 5.25
N ALA A 118 9.93 -9.56 5.99
CA ALA A 118 11.05 -8.62 5.91
C ALA A 118 11.75 -8.66 4.54
N ILE A 119 12.04 -9.86 4.02
CA ILE A 119 12.64 -10.02 2.69
C ILE A 119 11.64 -9.59 1.60
N GLY A 120 10.37 -10.00 1.71
CA GLY A 120 9.33 -9.56 0.79
C GLY A 120 9.20 -8.04 0.73
N PHE A 121 9.22 -7.37 1.89
CA PHE A 121 9.19 -5.91 1.97
C PHE A 121 10.43 -5.28 1.32
N MET A 122 11.63 -5.77 1.62
CA MET A 122 12.89 -5.30 1.02
C MET A 122 12.85 -5.37 -0.52
N LEU A 123 12.38 -6.50 -1.07
CA LEU A 123 12.22 -6.67 -2.52
C LEU A 123 11.12 -5.78 -3.09
N GLY A 124 10.02 -5.60 -2.35
CA GLY A 124 8.93 -4.69 -2.72
C GLY A 124 9.40 -3.24 -2.84
N VAL A 125 10.25 -2.76 -1.92
CA VAL A 125 10.85 -1.43 -1.99
C VAL A 125 11.73 -1.29 -3.23
N HIS A 126 12.66 -2.22 -3.43
CA HIS A 126 13.59 -2.13 -4.56
C HIS A 126 12.87 -2.22 -5.90
N ASN A 127 12.06 -3.27 -6.11
CA ASN A 127 11.38 -3.52 -7.38
C ASN A 127 10.19 -2.58 -7.63
N GLY A 128 9.67 -1.90 -6.59
CA GLY A 128 8.52 -0.99 -6.70
C GLY A 128 8.91 0.47 -6.84
N ILE A 129 9.76 0.99 -5.94
CA ILE A 129 10.07 2.42 -5.84
C ILE A 129 11.57 2.72 -6.00
N GLY A 130 12.41 1.72 -6.20
CA GLY A 130 13.83 1.93 -6.50
C GLY A 130 14.05 2.81 -7.73
N VAL A 131 15.23 3.43 -7.84
CA VAL A 131 15.51 4.42 -8.90
C VAL A 131 15.37 3.86 -10.31
N ALA A 132 15.62 2.57 -10.53
CA ALA A 132 15.40 1.93 -11.83
C ALA A 132 13.93 1.92 -12.22
N THR A 133 13.05 1.54 -11.31
CA THR A 133 11.61 1.44 -11.57
C THR A 133 10.93 2.82 -11.61
N SER A 134 11.31 3.72 -10.69
CA SER A 134 10.61 5.00 -10.51
C SER A 134 11.14 6.13 -11.40
N LEU A 135 12.38 6.09 -11.85
CA LEU A 135 13.01 7.18 -12.61
C LEU A 135 13.41 6.79 -14.02
N LEU A 136 14.02 5.63 -14.22
CA LEU A 136 14.61 5.24 -15.50
C LEU A 136 13.65 5.34 -16.70
N PRO A 137 12.35 4.97 -16.59
CA PRO A 137 11.43 5.06 -17.72
C PRO A 137 11.22 6.50 -18.26
N THR A 138 11.38 7.51 -17.41
CA THR A 138 11.11 8.92 -17.73
C THR A 138 12.37 9.77 -17.92
N LEU A 139 13.56 9.18 -17.69
CA LEU A 139 14.82 9.92 -17.86
C LEU A 139 15.19 10.05 -19.33
N PRO A 140 15.62 11.25 -19.77
CA PRO A 140 16.24 11.44 -21.09
C PRO A 140 17.57 10.69 -21.17
N HIS A 141 18.11 10.57 -22.38
CA HIS A 141 19.48 10.09 -22.55
C HIS A 141 20.47 11.03 -21.84
N GLY A 142 21.48 10.47 -21.18
CA GLY A 142 22.47 11.21 -20.42
C GLY A 142 23.11 10.39 -19.31
N SER A 143 24.04 11.00 -18.59
CA SER A 143 24.91 10.34 -17.62
C SER A 143 24.13 9.64 -16.50
N LEU A 144 23.06 10.25 -16.00
CA LEU A 144 22.21 9.66 -14.97
C LEU A 144 21.49 8.39 -15.46
N ARG A 145 20.92 8.45 -16.68
CA ARG A 145 20.26 7.27 -17.28
C ARG A 145 21.26 6.13 -17.45
N ASP A 146 22.46 6.43 -17.93
CA ASP A 146 23.51 5.45 -18.14
C ASP A 146 24.04 4.85 -16.83
N LEU A 147 24.16 5.67 -15.79
CA LEU A 147 24.52 5.22 -14.45
C LEU A 147 23.47 4.20 -13.92
N ILE A 148 22.19 4.57 -13.97
CA ILE A 148 21.12 3.70 -13.44
C ILE A 148 21.05 2.40 -14.26
N ARG A 149 21.13 2.47 -15.59
CA ARG A 149 21.14 1.28 -16.47
C ARG A 149 22.28 0.32 -16.11
N ARG A 150 23.50 0.83 -16.01
CA ARG A 150 24.69 0.06 -15.68
C ARG A 150 24.57 -0.61 -14.30
N ARG A 151 24.16 0.15 -13.28
CA ARG A 151 23.98 -0.36 -11.93
C ARG A 151 22.83 -1.38 -11.83
N SER A 152 21.75 -1.19 -12.61
CA SER A 152 20.63 -2.16 -12.67
C SER A 152 21.08 -3.49 -13.26
N ALA A 153 21.89 -3.46 -14.31
CA ALA A 153 22.46 -4.69 -14.91
C ALA A 153 23.39 -5.44 -13.91
N GLU A 154 24.08 -4.71 -13.04
CA GLU A 154 24.92 -5.26 -11.96
C GLU A 154 24.10 -5.79 -10.76
N GLY A 155 22.78 -5.65 -10.76
CA GLY A 155 21.90 -6.10 -9.66
C GLY A 155 21.97 -5.19 -8.43
N MET A 156 22.08 -3.88 -8.62
CA MET A 156 22.08 -2.91 -7.52
C MET A 156 20.87 -3.05 -6.60
N ILE A 157 21.05 -2.67 -5.34
CA ILE A 157 19.95 -2.45 -4.39
C ILE A 157 19.62 -0.96 -4.37
N SER A 158 18.34 -0.63 -4.31
CA SER A 158 17.87 0.75 -4.32
C SER A 158 16.66 0.96 -3.40
N GLY A 159 16.47 2.19 -3.00
CA GLY A 159 15.34 2.66 -2.22
C GLY A 159 15.01 4.12 -2.53
N PHE A 160 14.12 4.71 -1.75
CA PHE A 160 13.67 6.09 -1.91
C PHE A 160 13.63 6.80 -0.56
N ALA A 161 14.34 7.91 -0.44
CA ALA A 161 14.53 8.68 0.79
C ALA A 161 13.74 9.99 0.74
N ASP A 162 12.52 9.98 1.29
CA ASP A 162 11.64 11.17 1.35
C ASP A 162 11.50 11.69 2.79
N THR A 163 11.19 10.81 3.76
CA THR A 163 10.90 11.20 5.14
C THR A 163 12.11 11.81 5.84
N GLU A 164 11.87 12.83 6.64
CA GLU A 164 12.87 13.59 7.41
C GLU A 164 12.54 13.59 8.91
N PRO A 165 13.49 13.95 9.80
CA PRO A 165 13.22 14.07 11.23
C PRO A 165 12.08 15.03 11.59
N ALA A 166 11.79 16.02 10.74
CA ALA A 166 10.65 16.94 10.89
C ALA A 166 9.29 16.31 10.56
N GLY A 167 9.26 15.04 10.20
CA GLY A 167 8.06 14.31 9.75
C GLY A 167 7.87 14.36 8.24
N GLN A 168 6.91 13.55 7.81
CA GLN A 168 6.47 13.46 6.41
C GLN A 168 5.37 14.49 6.13
N GLY A 169 5.19 14.87 4.86
CA GLY A 169 4.09 15.74 4.45
C GLY A 169 4.41 17.21 4.38
N ASN A 170 5.64 17.60 4.63
CA ASN A 170 6.07 18.96 4.41
C ASN A 170 6.20 19.24 2.90
N ARG A 171 5.68 20.39 2.45
CA ARG A 171 5.78 20.84 1.05
C ARG A 171 7.25 20.88 0.58
N TRP A 172 8.11 21.42 1.41
CA TRP A 172 9.53 21.61 1.13
C TRP A 172 10.36 20.65 1.96
N PRO A 173 11.15 19.74 1.34
CA PRO A 173 12.18 18.98 2.06
C PRO A 173 13.17 19.93 2.76
N ARG A 174 13.60 19.59 3.96
CA ARG A 174 14.67 20.32 4.66
C ARG A 174 16.06 19.93 4.15
N THR A 175 16.19 18.75 3.55
CA THR A 175 17.40 18.35 2.82
C THR A 175 17.55 19.24 1.59
N THR A 176 18.72 19.88 1.43
CA THR A 176 18.98 20.87 0.38
C THR A 176 19.95 20.35 -0.66
N ALA A 177 19.86 20.91 -1.86
CA ALA A 177 20.83 20.78 -2.94
C ALA A 177 21.25 22.20 -3.36
N ASP A 178 22.44 22.61 -2.92
CA ASP A 178 23.02 23.92 -3.21
C ASP A 178 24.02 23.78 -4.37
N PRO A 179 24.00 24.64 -5.40
CA PRO A 179 24.91 24.54 -6.53
C PRO A 179 26.36 24.83 -6.10
N THR A 180 27.32 24.17 -6.76
CA THR A 180 28.75 24.54 -6.67
C THR A 180 29.00 25.86 -7.34
N PRO A 181 30.11 26.58 -7.00
CA PRO A 181 30.41 27.90 -7.61
C PRO A 181 30.53 27.91 -9.13
N ASP A 182 30.94 26.79 -9.72
CA ASP A 182 31.03 26.59 -11.18
C ASP A 182 29.72 26.10 -11.82
N GLY A 183 28.67 25.81 -10.99
CA GLY A 183 27.38 25.35 -11.44
C GLY A 183 27.33 23.91 -12.00
N SER A 184 28.45 23.17 -11.95
CA SER A 184 28.55 21.81 -12.53
C SER A 184 27.94 20.73 -11.68
N ALA A 185 27.76 20.97 -10.39
CA ALA A 185 27.30 20.00 -9.41
C ALA A 185 26.39 20.64 -8.36
N TYR A 186 25.75 19.76 -7.55
CA TYR A 186 25.05 20.15 -6.33
C TYR A 186 25.70 19.52 -5.10
N VAL A 187 25.72 20.26 -4.00
CA VAL A 187 26.15 19.82 -2.67
C VAL A 187 24.93 19.56 -1.83
N LEU A 188 24.72 18.30 -1.44
CA LEU A 188 23.56 17.87 -0.66
C LEU A 188 23.85 17.93 0.84
N LYS A 189 22.90 18.49 1.61
CA LYS A 189 22.96 18.55 3.09
C LYS A 189 21.59 18.27 3.69
N GLY A 190 21.54 17.37 4.69
CA GLY A 190 20.32 17.05 5.43
C GLY A 190 20.29 15.64 5.99
N ASP A 191 19.17 15.31 6.60
CA ASP A 191 18.93 14.01 7.22
C ASP A 191 17.65 13.38 6.65
N LYS A 192 17.70 12.07 6.41
CA LYS A 192 16.56 11.26 6.00
C LYS A 192 16.32 10.16 7.02
N LEU A 193 15.06 9.95 7.41
CA LEU A 193 14.68 9.04 8.51
C LEU A 193 13.66 8.00 8.02
N PHE A 194 13.69 6.81 8.58
CA PHE A 194 12.82 5.68 8.19
C PHE A 194 13.00 5.23 6.74
N ILE A 195 14.25 5.17 6.27
CA ILE A 195 14.55 4.86 4.87
C ILE A 195 14.78 3.36 4.70
N SER A 196 13.77 2.67 4.20
CA SER A 196 13.85 1.25 3.87
C SER A 196 14.86 1.01 2.74
N ASN A 197 15.65 -0.04 2.85
CA ASN A 197 16.84 -0.35 2.07
C ASN A 197 17.98 0.67 2.20
N GLY A 198 17.79 1.81 2.87
CA GLY A 198 18.78 2.87 2.98
C GLY A 198 20.18 2.39 3.40
N PRO A 199 20.30 1.58 4.46
CA PRO A 199 21.60 1.08 4.93
C PRO A 199 22.35 0.16 3.95
N VAL A 200 21.64 -0.49 3.03
CA VAL A 200 22.21 -1.50 2.10
C VAL A 200 22.10 -1.10 0.63
N ALA A 201 21.54 0.06 0.34
CA ALA A 201 21.35 0.52 -1.03
C ALA A 201 22.68 0.92 -1.69
N ASP A 202 22.79 0.64 -2.99
CA ASP A 202 23.87 1.15 -3.84
C ASP A 202 23.54 2.55 -4.39
N LEU A 203 22.26 2.76 -4.80
CA LEU A 203 21.73 4.06 -5.24
C LEU A 203 20.43 4.38 -4.51
N LEU A 204 20.26 5.63 -4.12
CA LEU A 204 19.04 6.15 -3.51
C LEU A 204 18.47 7.31 -4.30
N GLY A 205 17.15 7.30 -4.51
CA GLY A 205 16.40 8.50 -4.86
C GLY A 205 16.14 9.32 -3.60
N VAL A 206 16.55 10.58 -3.57
CA VAL A 206 16.47 11.45 -2.40
C VAL A 206 15.69 12.72 -2.75
N THR A 207 14.62 13.03 -2.03
CA THR A 207 13.91 14.30 -2.19
C THR A 207 14.73 15.44 -1.57
N VAL A 208 14.86 16.52 -2.31
CA VAL A 208 15.65 17.70 -1.90
C VAL A 208 14.94 19.00 -2.26
N THR A 209 15.26 20.08 -1.56
CA THR A 209 14.98 21.44 -2.01
C THR A 209 16.21 21.95 -2.76
N VAL A 210 16.09 22.11 -4.06
CA VAL A 210 17.10 22.73 -4.92
C VAL A 210 17.06 24.24 -4.69
N ARG A 211 18.21 24.86 -4.48
CA ARG A 211 18.36 26.29 -4.22
C ARG A 211 19.30 26.88 -5.26
N ASP A 212 18.79 27.22 -6.41
CA ASP A 212 19.55 27.89 -7.46
C ASP A 212 18.94 29.25 -7.84
N GLU A 213 19.45 29.87 -8.91
CA GLU A 213 19.06 31.21 -9.35
C GLU A 213 17.57 31.30 -9.73
N ASP A 214 16.96 30.22 -10.14
CA ASP A 214 15.51 30.14 -10.46
C ASP A 214 14.60 30.11 -9.23
N GLY A 215 15.19 30.13 -8.03
CA GLY A 215 14.51 30.04 -6.75
C GLY A 215 14.32 28.58 -6.27
N PRO A 216 13.75 28.41 -5.06
CA PRO A 216 13.63 27.11 -4.45
C PRO A 216 12.60 26.25 -5.17
N ARG A 217 12.97 25.00 -5.50
CA ARG A 217 12.07 23.99 -6.08
C ARG A 217 12.36 22.60 -5.53
N VAL A 218 11.39 21.71 -5.58
CA VAL A 218 11.59 20.30 -5.19
C VAL A 218 12.34 19.58 -6.31
N GLY A 219 13.35 18.80 -5.93
CA GLY A 219 14.11 17.93 -6.82
C GLY A 219 14.16 16.50 -6.31
N LEU A 220 14.46 15.58 -7.21
CA LEU A 220 14.81 14.19 -6.91
C LEU A 220 16.28 13.96 -7.26
N ALA A 221 17.13 13.89 -6.24
CA ALA A 221 18.55 13.62 -6.38
C ALA A 221 18.80 12.12 -6.40
N VAL A 222 19.63 11.62 -7.32
CA VAL A 222 20.12 10.23 -7.29
C VAL A 222 21.51 10.23 -6.67
N VAL A 223 21.63 9.53 -5.54
CA VAL A 223 22.83 9.51 -4.71
C VAL A 223 23.45 8.11 -4.72
N ASP A 224 24.72 7.99 -5.11
CA ASP A 224 25.53 6.80 -4.84
C ASP A 224 25.90 6.80 -3.35
N THR A 225 25.53 5.76 -2.62
CA THR A 225 25.71 5.68 -1.16
C THR A 225 27.18 5.57 -0.75
N ARG A 226 28.09 5.29 -1.69
CA ARG A 226 29.54 5.30 -1.48
C ARG A 226 30.17 6.69 -1.63
N SER A 227 29.38 7.71 -1.99
CA SER A 227 29.88 9.06 -2.11
C SER A 227 30.38 9.61 -0.78
N PRO A 228 31.51 10.34 -0.76
CA PRO A 228 31.97 11.02 0.45
C PRO A 228 30.89 11.91 1.05
N GLY A 229 30.71 11.83 2.36
CA GLY A 229 29.70 12.57 3.11
C GLY A 229 28.32 11.89 3.21
N PHE A 230 28.13 10.73 2.60
CA PHE A 230 26.96 9.89 2.88
C PHE A 230 27.24 9.02 4.13
N GLU A 231 26.35 9.08 5.11
CA GLU A 231 26.50 8.35 6.38
C GLU A 231 25.20 7.63 6.74
N VAL A 232 25.28 6.36 7.12
CA VAL A 232 24.24 5.65 7.87
C VAL A 232 24.45 5.96 9.34
N ARG A 233 23.54 6.75 9.93
CA ARG A 233 23.66 7.21 11.33
C ARG A 233 23.18 6.18 12.33
N ALA A 234 22.15 5.43 11.96
CA ALA A 234 21.60 4.36 12.76
C ALA A 234 20.77 3.42 11.89
N ASP A 235 20.80 2.15 12.22
CA ASP A 235 19.76 1.19 11.87
C ASP A 235 18.59 1.35 12.83
N LEU A 236 17.37 1.24 12.30
CA LEU A 236 16.15 1.51 13.07
C LEU A 236 15.40 0.20 13.33
N GLU A 237 15.10 -0.05 14.60
CA GLU A 237 14.33 -1.21 15.03
C GLU A 237 12.83 -0.92 15.02
N TYR A 238 12.05 -1.91 14.62
CA TYR A 238 10.60 -1.81 14.51
C TYR A 238 9.87 -2.90 15.30
N LEU A 239 8.59 -2.65 15.57
CA LEU A 239 7.68 -3.62 16.16
C LEU A 239 7.60 -4.93 15.36
N GLY A 240 7.47 -4.83 14.05
CA GLY A 240 7.34 -5.95 13.11
C GLY A 240 8.18 -5.73 11.86
N VAL A 241 8.19 -6.73 10.97
CA VAL A 241 9.06 -6.79 9.79
C VAL A 241 10.53 -6.61 10.22
N ARG A 242 10.86 -7.16 11.37
CA ARG A 242 12.21 -7.06 11.95
C ARG A 242 13.22 -7.71 11.02
N GLY A 243 14.37 -7.10 10.91
CA GLY A 243 15.39 -7.46 9.94
C GLY A 243 15.33 -6.68 8.63
N LEU A 244 14.23 -5.96 8.34
CA LEU A 244 14.21 -5.04 7.20
C LEU A 244 15.29 -3.96 7.38
N PRO A 245 16.28 -3.84 6.44
CA PRO A 245 17.23 -2.75 6.49
C PRO A 245 16.50 -1.40 6.41
N ASN A 246 16.55 -0.61 7.48
CA ASN A 246 15.88 0.68 7.55
C ASN A 246 16.71 1.64 8.38
N GLY A 247 16.99 2.83 7.86
CA GLY A 247 18.01 3.67 8.46
C GLY A 247 17.64 5.13 8.65
N TRP A 248 18.41 5.76 9.54
CA TRP A 248 18.62 7.19 9.59
C TRP A 248 19.87 7.52 8.76
N LEU A 249 19.68 8.24 7.67
CA LEU A 249 20.72 8.62 6.72
C LEU A 249 21.05 10.09 6.87
N ARG A 250 22.34 10.43 6.73
CA ARG A 250 22.83 11.82 6.72
C ARG A 250 23.60 12.09 5.46
N LEU A 251 23.33 13.24 4.84
CA LEU A 251 24.07 13.83 3.74
C LEU A 251 24.88 15.02 4.28
N LYS A 252 26.19 14.84 4.41
CA LYS A 252 27.09 15.85 4.96
C LYS A 252 27.98 16.44 3.86
N GLY A 253 27.35 17.22 2.97
CA GLY A 253 28.04 17.79 1.83
C GLY A 253 28.33 16.79 0.70
N VAL A 254 27.41 15.89 0.43
CA VAL A 254 27.52 14.93 -0.68
C VAL A 254 27.43 15.68 -1.99
N THR A 255 28.49 15.61 -2.80
CA THR A 255 28.53 16.27 -4.12
C THR A 255 28.08 15.31 -5.20
N ILE A 256 27.11 15.72 -6.01
CA ILE A 256 26.59 14.97 -7.16
C ILE A 256 26.57 15.85 -8.42
N PRO A 257 26.74 15.26 -9.62
CA PRO A 257 26.59 16.00 -10.89
C PRO A 257 25.23 16.70 -10.98
N ARG A 258 25.19 17.87 -11.62
CA ARG A 258 23.96 18.67 -11.75
C ARG A 258 22.83 17.88 -12.42
N ASP A 259 23.11 17.09 -13.42
CA ASP A 259 22.15 16.25 -14.15
C ASP A 259 21.68 15.01 -13.38
N HIS A 260 22.26 14.74 -12.19
CA HIS A 260 21.75 13.74 -11.26
C HIS A 260 20.60 14.25 -10.37
N VAL A 261 20.18 15.50 -10.53
CA VAL A 261 19.00 16.07 -9.87
C VAL A 261 17.88 16.26 -10.89
N VAL A 262 16.83 15.47 -10.77
CA VAL A 262 15.65 15.56 -11.64
C VAL A 262 14.70 16.61 -11.08
N THR A 263 14.39 17.62 -11.87
CA THR A 263 13.37 18.63 -11.60
C THR A 263 12.35 18.63 -12.73
N VAL A 264 11.21 19.28 -12.53
CA VAL A 264 10.23 19.57 -13.59
C VAL A 264 10.06 21.08 -13.70
N ALA A 265 9.75 21.57 -14.90
CA ALA A 265 9.62 22.99 -15.17
C ALA A 265 8.57 23.68 -14.29
N GLN A 266 7.49 22.98 -14.01
CA GLN A 266 6.43 23.44 -13.08
C GLN A 266 5.97 22.28 -12.20
N GLY A 267 5.73 22.56 -10.91
CA GLY A 267 5.20 21.59 -9.97
C GLY A 267 6.28 20.81 -9.22
N ASP A 268 5.93 19.62 -8.81
CA ASP A 268 6.76 18.73 -7.98
C ASP A 268 7.07 17.43 -8.73
N PRO A 269 8.36 17.11 -8.94
CA PRO A 269 8.74 15.89 -9.66
C PRO A 269 8.28 14.59 -8.99
N ARG A 270 7.92 14.62 -7.72
CA ARG A 270 7.35 13.45 -7.02
C ARG A 270 5.95 13.08 -7.54
N HIS A 271 5.24 14.03 -8.12
CA HIS A 271 3.82 13.93 -8.45
C HIS A 271 3.54 13.87 -9.95
N THR A 272 4.53 13.54 -10.79
CA THR A 272 4.24 13.24 -12.20
C THR A 272 3.41 11.96 -12.31
N PRO A 273 2.54 11.83 -13.33
CA PRO A 273 1.66 10.66 -13.49
C PRO A 273 2.40 9.33 -13.44
N GLU A 274 3.54 9.24 -14.11
CA GLU A 274 4.34 8.01 -14.19
C GLU A 274 4.91 7.62 -12.82
N ARG A 275 5.45 8.61 -12.08
CA ARG A 275 6.01 8.37 -10.73
C ARG A 275 4.92 8.06 -9.73
N MET A 276 3.77 8.70 -9.85
CA MET A 276 2.63 8.39 -9.00
C MET A 276 2.11 6.97 -9.28
N SER A 277 2.03 6.54 -10.54
CA SER A 277 1.66 5.17 -10.89
C SER A 277 2.66 4.15 -10.33
N ALA A 278 3.97 4.41 -10.46
CA ALA A 278 5.02 3.59 -9.87
C ALA A 278 4.90 3.54 -8.34
N TYR A 279 4.67 4.67 -7.70
CA TYR A 279 4.48 4.75 -6.25
C TYR A 279 3.27 3.94 -5.75
N LEU A 280 2.12 4.04 -6.42
CA LEU A 280 0.92 3.29 -6.04
C LEU A 280 1.13 1.78 -6.25
N THR A 281 1.82 1.39 -7.33
CA THR A 281 2.22 0.00 -7.54
C THR A 281 3.19 -0.47 -6.45
N ALA A 282 4.17 0.36 -6.10
CA ALA A 282 5.11 0.05 -5.01
C ALA A 282 4.39 -0.18 -3.67
N ARG A 283 3.38 0.61 -3.34
CA ARG A 283 2.57 0.40 -2.13
C ARG A 283 1.87 -0.96 -2.12
N MET A 284 1.41 -1.44 -3.27
CA MET A 284 0.86 -2.78 -3.40
C MET A 284 1.93 -3.85 -3.13
N LEU A 285 3.14 -3.69 -3.66
CA LEU A 285 4.24 -4.63 -3.47
C LEU A 285 4.76 -4.64 -2.03
N ILE A 286 4.94 -3.45 -1.45
CA ILE A 286 5.57 -3.28 -0.14
C ILE A 286 4.65 -3.73 1.00
N GLN A 287 3.34 -3.54 0.87
CA GLN A 287 2.38 -3.67 1.96
C GLN A 287 1.30 -4.70 1.68
N ALA A 288 0.61 -4.60 0.53
CA ALA A 288 -0.49 -5.51 0.24
C ALA A 288 -0.02 -6.93 -0.07
N ALA A 289 1.15 -7.11 -0.71
CA ALA A 289 1.67 -8.45 -1.01
C ALA A 289 2.06 -9.21 0.29
N PRO A 290 2.87 -8.64 1.22
CA PRO A 290 3.11 -9.29 2.50
C PRO A 290 1.84 -9.47 3.33
N ALA A 291 0.88 -8.52 3.29
CA ALA A 291 -0.38 -8.65 4.02
C ALA A 291 -1.21 -9.85 3.54
N LEU A 292 -1.34 -10.03 2.22
CA LEU A 292 -2.04 -11.18 1.65
C LEU A 292 -1.32 -12.49 1.96
N ALA A 293 0.01 -12.52 1.89
CA ALA A 293 0.82 -13.69 2.27
C ALA A 293 0.59 -14.09 3.73
N ILE A 294 0.62 -13.12 4.65
CA ILE A 294 0.32 -13.33 6.08
C ILE A 294 -1.11 -13.86 6.26
N ALA A 295 -2.09 -13.27 5.60
CA ALA A 295 -3.49 -13.71 5.71
C ALA A 295 -3.69 -15.14 5.20
N ARG A 296 -3.05 -15.53 4.09
CA ARG A 296 -3.06 -16.92 3.58
C ARG A 296 -2.40 -17.90 4.57
N ASN A 297 -1.28 -17.51 5.17
CA ASN A 297 -0.63 -18.31 6.21
C ASN A 297 -1.55 -18.48 7.44
N CYS A 298 -2.20 -17.41 7.90
CA CYS A 298 -3.15 -17.46 9.01
C CYS A 298 -4.33 -18.40 8.70
N LEU A 299 -4.87 -18.37 7.49
CA LEU A 299 -5.93 -19.28 7.07
C LEU A 299 -5.46 -20.74 7.09
N ARG A 300 -4.24 -21.03 6.61
CA ARG A 300 -3.63 -22.36 6.67
C ARG A 300 -3.46 -22.82 8.12
N TRP A 301 -2.85 -22.01 8.98
CA TRP A 301 -2.66 -22.32 10.40
C TRP A 301 -3.98 -22.52 11.15
N SER A 302 -4.99 -21.71 10.84
CA SER A 302 -6.35 -21.88 11.39
C SER A 302 -6.93 -23.23 11.03
N ARG A 303 -6.79 -23.67 9.76
CA ARG A 303 -7.24 -24.99 9.27
C ARG A 303 -6.51 -26.12 10.00
N GLU A 304 -5.18 -26.07 10.06
CA GLU A 304 -4.35 -27.09 10.69
C GLU A 304 -4.62 -27.21 12.20
N PHE A 305 -4.77 -26.07 12.89
CA PHE A 305 -5.13 -26.06 14.31
C PHE A 305 -6.51 -26.67 14.55
N THR A 306 -7.50 -26.22 13.80
CA THR A 306 -8.89 -26.71 13.94
C THR A 306 -9.01 -28.20 13.66
N ALA A 307 -8.27 -28.71 12.68
CA ALA A 307 -8.27 -30.14 12.32
C ALA A 307 -7.73 -31.05 13.45
N ARG A 308 -6.75 -30.59 14.22
CA ARG A 308 -6.11 -31.38 15.29
C ARG A 308 -6.72 -31.18 16.67
N ARG A 309 -7.44 -30.10 16.92
CA ARG A 309 -7.96 -29.75 18.25
C ARG A 309 -9.33 -30.36 18.49
N ARG A 310 -9.48 -30.95 19.65
CA ARG A 310 -10.76 -31.46 20.15
C ARG A 310 -11.08 -30.89 21.54
N VAL A 311 -12.36 -30.75 21.84
CA VAL A 311 -12.88 -30.35 23.14
C VAL A 311 -13.92 -31.45 23.53
N ASP A 312 -13.71 -32.12 24.63
CA ASP A 312 -14.56 -33.23 25.09
C ASP A 312 -14.86 -34.31 24.02
N GLY A 313 -13.82 -34.59 23.20
CA GLY A 313 -13.95 -35.58 22.11
C GLY A 313 -14.56 -35.03 20.82
N ILE A 314 -15.17 -33.85 20.84
CA ILE A 314 -15.76 -33.17 19.67
C ILE A 314 -14.68 -32.38 18.92
N GLY A 315 -14.65 -32.50 17.59
CA GLY A 315 -13.72 -31.71 16.75
C GLY A 315 -14.01 -30.24 16.87
N LEU A 316 -12.95 -29.42 16.99
CA LEU A 316 -13.12 -27.96 17.15
C LEU A 316 -13.89 -27.32 15.97
N GLY A 317 -13.76 -27.87 14.77
CA GLY A 317 -14.48 -27.42 13.57
C GLY A 317 -15.99 -27.67 13.56
N GLU A 318 -16.52 -28.38 14.54
CA GLU A 318 -17.98 -28.65 14.68
C GLU A 318 -18.69 -27.51 15.43
N TYR A 319 -17.96 -26.60 16.08
CA TYR A 319 -18.55 -25.48 16.81
C TYR A 319 -18.87 -24.31 15.87
N ASP A 320 -20.11 -23.77 15.94
CA ASP A 320 -20.61 -22.68 15.08
C ASP A 320 -19.68 -21.45 15.09
N LEU A 321 -19.21 -21.03 16.26
CA LEU A 321 -18.31 -19.87 16.38
C LEU A 321 -16.99 -20.08 15.59
N ILE A 322 -16.46 -21.30 15.64
CA ILE A 322 -15.22 -21.65 14.91
C ILE A 322 -15.48 -21.70 13.41
N GLN A 323 -16.61 -22.28 12.98
CA GLN A 323 -17.03 -22.31 11.57
C GLN A 323 -17.17 -20.88 11.01
N ARG A 324 -17.79 -19.97 11.77
CA ARG A 324 -17.92 -18.55 11.39
C ARG A 324 -16.56 -17.87 11.25
N THR A 325 -15.64 -18.11 12.18
CA THR A 325 -14.29 -17.57 12.16
C THR A 325 -13.52 -18.03 10.93
N LEU A 326 -13.54 -19.32 10.63
CA LEU A 326 -12.89 -19.90 9.45
C LEU A 326 -13.48 -19.34 8.14
N ALA A 327 -14.82 -19.27 8.06
CA ALA A 327 -15.52 -18.74 6.90
C ALA A 327 -15.18 -17.25 6.68
N ALA A 328 -15.16 -16.44 7.75
CA ALA A 328 -14.80 -15.04 7.68
C ALA A 328 -13.34 -14.84 7.22
N ASN A 329 -12.41 -15.64 7.75
CA ASN A 329 -11.00 -15.57 7.33
C ASN A 329 -10.84 -15.97 5.85
N ALA A 330 -11.50 -17.03 5.41
CA ALA A 330 -11.46 -17.45 4.00
C ALA A 330 -12.07 -16.39 3.07
N ALA A 331 -13.18 -15.79 3.46
CA ALA A 331 -13.84 -14.72 2.69
C ALA A 331 -12.99 -13.45 2.58
N GLU A 332 -12.29 -13.05 3.66
CA GLU A 332 -11.37 -11.90 3.63
C GLU A 332 -10.15 -12.18 2.71
N VAL A 333 -9.53 -13.36 2.82
CA VAL A 333 -8.42 -13.74 1.93
C VAL A 333 -8.86 -13.73 0.47
N ARG A 334 -10.05 -14.25 0.18
CA ARG A 334 -10.64 -14.20 -1.17
C ARG A 334 -10.88 -12.78 -1.65
N ALA A 335 -11.39 -11.91 -0.79
CA ALA A 335 -11.66 -10.52 -1.11
C ALA A 335 -10.36 -9.74 -1.40
N MET A 336 -9.32 -9.95 -0.60
CA MET A 336 -8.00 -9.37 -0.85
C MET A 336 -7.47 -9.80 -2.22
N ASP A 337 -7.56 -11.09 -2.55
CA ASP A 337 -7.14 -11.62 -3.85
C ASP A 337 -7.91 -10.97 -5.01
N ALA A 338 -9.24 -10.86 -4.89
CA ALA A 338 -10.08 -10.21 -5.89
C ALA A 338 -9.70 -8.75 -6.13
N VAL A 339 -9.49 -7.98 -5.05
CA VAL A 339 -9.07 -6.56 -5.13
C VAL A 339 -7.68 -6.42 -5.77
N VAL A 340 -6.74 -7.31 -5.46
CA VAL A 340 -5.41 -7.32 -6.09
C VAL A 340 -5.50 -7.62 -7.58
N ARG A 341 -6.26 -8.65 -7.97
CA ARG A 341 -6.51 -9.01 -9.38
C ARG A 341 -7.13 -7.84 -10.14
N TRP A 342 -8.12 -7.20 -9.54
CA TRP A 342 -8.74 -6.00 -10.10
C TRP A 342 -7.73 -4.86 -10.28
N SER A 343 -7.00 -4.51 -9.21
CA SER A 343 -6.16 -3.31 -9.18
C SER A 343 -4.89 -3.41 -10.03
N LEU A 344 -4.33 -4.62 -10.18
CA LEU A 344 -3.06 -4.85 -10.88
C LEU A 344 -3.19 -5.60 -12.21
N GLY A 345 -4.35 -6.15 -12.52
CA GLY A 345 -4.58 -6.97 -13.71
C GLY A 345 -4.92 -6.19 -14.98
N ALA A 346 -4.90 -4.86 -14.94
CA ALA A 346 -5.18 -4.04 -16.13
C ALA A 346 -4.05 -4.13 -17.17
N PRO A 347 -4.37 -4.06 -18.47
CA PRO A 347 -3.38 -4.15 -19.55
C PRO A 347 -2.36 -3.00 -19.54
N ALA A 348 -2.75 -1.80 -19.13
CA ALA A 348 -1.88 -0.64 -19.03
C ALA A 348 -1.66 -0.20 -17.58
N PRO A 349 -0.43 0.16 -17.19
CA PRO A 349 -0.09 0.53 -15.80
C PRO A 349 -0.91 1.70 -15.23
N GLY A 350 -1.45 2.58 -16.10
CA GLY A 350 -2.25 3.75 -15.70
C GLY A 350 -3.73 3.48 -15.46
N ASP A 351 -4.27 2.37 -15.96
CA ASP A 351 -5.71 2.17 -16.11
C ASP A 351 -6.51 2.00 -14.81
N ARG A 352 -5.86 1.75 -13.68
CA ARG A 352 -6.53 1.53 -12.38
C ARG A 352 -5.85 2.25 -11.22
N TRP A 353 -5.58 3.49 -11.46
CA TRP A 353 -4.84 4.34 -10.56
C TRP A 353 -5.57 4.57 -9.22
N PHE A 354 -6.86 4.91 -9.28
CA PHE A 354 -7.66 5.15 -8.09
C PHE A 354 -7.88 3.87 -7.28
N GLU A 355 -8.15 2.75 -7.95
CA GLU A 355 -8.32 1.46 -7.30
C GLU A 355 -7.09 1.08 -6.48
N ARG A 356 -5.86 1.33 -6.98
CA ARG A 356 -4.62 1.07 -6.24
C ARG A 356 -4.47 1.94 -5.00
N MET A 357 -5.02 3.17 -5.00
CA MET A 357 -4.99 4.02 -3.80
C MET A 357 -5.73 3.36 -2.64
N PHE A 358 -6.86 2.72 -2.90
CA PHE A 358 -7.70 2.07 -1.88
C PHE A 358 -7.30 0.62 -1.61
N ALA A 359 -6.82 -0.11 -2.62
CA ALA A 359 -6.51 -1.54 -2.54
C ALA A 359 -5.47 -1.87 -1.47
N ARG A 360 -4.46 -1.03 -1.29
CA ARG A 360 -3.44 -1.23 -0.24
C ARG A 360 -4.07 -1.27 1.14
N ASN A 361 -4.89 -0.28 1.49
CA ASN A 361 -5.55 -0.21 2.79
C ASN A 361 -6.56 -1.35 2.95
N PHE A 362 -7.32 -1.66 1.90
CA PHE A 362 -8.22 -2.81 1.91
C PHE A 362 -7.48 -4.09 2.32
N CYS A 363 -6.35 -4.39 1.67
CA CYS A 363 -5.58 -5.58 1.94
C CYS A 363 -4.98 -5.59 3.36
N THR A 364 -4.37 -4.49 3.80
CA THR A 364 -3.71 -4.46 5.12
C THR A 364 -4.70 -4.53 6.28
N GLU A 365 -5.87 -3.90 6.15
CA GLU A 365 -6.91 -3.98 7.17
C GLU A 365 -7.63 -5.34 7.19
N ALA A 366 -7.93 -5.91 6.01
CA ALA A 366 -8.50 -7.25 5.92
C ALA A 366 -7.55 -8.29 6.54
N ALA A 367 -6.25 -8.21 6.23
CA ALA A 367 -5.24 -9.08 6.83
C ALA A 367 -5.15 -8.89 8.36
N ALA A 368 -5.25 -7.66 8.87
CA ALA A 368 -5.25 -7.41 10.31
C ALA A 368 -6.45 -8.09 11.00
N ARG A 369 -7.65 -8.04 10.40
CA ARG A 369 -8.82 -8.77 10.91
C ARG A 369 -8.63 -10.27 10.87
N VAL A 370 -7.99 -10.82 9.82
CA VAL A 370 -7.68 -12.25 9.71
C VAL A 370 -6.69 -12.69 10.79
N VAL A 371 -5.61 -11.91 10.99
CA VAL A 371 -4.60 -12.19 12.02
C VAL A 371 -5.21 -12.17 13.41
N ASP A 372 -5.97 -11.14 13.76
CA ASP A 372 -6.61 -10.99 15.08
C ASP A 372 -7.55 -12.16 15.40
N ARG A 373 -8.43 -12.54 14.43
CA ARG A 373 -9.30 -13.71 14.58
C ARG A 373 -8.51 -15.01 14.72
N THR A 374 -7.38 -15.13 14.01
CA THR A 374 -6.53 -16.32 14.08
C THR A 374 -5.83 -16.42 15.44
N VAL A 375 -5.36 -15.28 16.00
CA VAL A 375 -4.82 -15.24 17.37
C VAL A 375 -5.89 -15.70 18.37
N SER A 376 -7.10 -15.17 18.28
CA SER A 376 -8.21 -15.58 19.13
C SER A 376 -8.57 -17.06 18.96
N LEU A 377 -8.56 -17.58 17.74
CA LEU A 377 -8.83 -18.98 17.43
C LEU A 377 -7.80 -19.94 18.05
N LEU A 378 -6.50 -19.60 17.95
CA LEU A 378 -5.42 -20.42 18.49
C LEU A 378 -5.21 -20.22 20.00
N GLY A 379 -5.77 -19.15 20.59
CA GLY A 379 -5.65 -18.86 22.01
C GLY A 379 -4.19 -18.73 22.47
N GLY A 380 -3.77 -19.47 23.51
CA GLY A 380 -2.40 -19.43 24.02
C GLY A 380 -1.34 -19.76 22.96
N GLU A 381 -1.61 -20.68 22.04
CA GLU A 381 -0.71 -20.94 20.89
C GLU A 381 -0.64 -19.75 19.92
N GLY A 382 -1.66 -18.89 19.87
CA GLY A 382 -1.69 -17.71 19.03
C GLY A 382 -0.71 -16.61 19.45
N VAL A 383 -0.45 -16.51 20.75
CA VAL A 383 0.44 -15.48 21.35
C VAL A 383 1.81 -16.03 21.73
N GLU A 384 2.00 -17.34 21.68
CA GLU A 384 3.26 -18.00 21.96
C GLU A 384 4.23 -17.81 20.80
N THR A 385 5.52 -17.47 21.10
CA THR A 385 6.55 -17.36 20.07
C THR A 385 6.86 -18.71 19.42
N ASP A 386 7.27 -18.68 18.16
CA ASP A 386 7.65 -19.89 17.44
C ASP A 386 8.80 -20.65 18.12
N ARG A 387 9.78 -19.94 18.65
CA ARG A 387 10.88 -20.51 19.44
C ARG A 387 10.39 -21.28 20.67
N SER A 388 9.37 -20.75 21.38
CA SER A 388 8.79 -21.42 22.53
C SER A 388 8.08 -22.72 22.11
N LYS A 389 7.30 -22.67 21.02
CA LYS A 389 6.64 -23.84 20.44
C LYS A 389 7.62 -24.95 20.07
N ARG A 390 8.70 -24.61 19.36
CA ARG A 390 9.76 -25.58 19.00
C ARG A 390 10.39 -26.25 20.22
N ARG A 391 10.63 -25.50 21.32
CA ARG A 391 11.20 -26.04 22.55
C ARG A 391 10.33 -27.10 23.23
N ARG A 392 8.99 -27.00 23.11
CA ARG A 392 8.04 -27.96 23.66
C ARG A 392 7.54 -28.98 22.64
N GLY A 393 8.12 -29.03 21.43
CA GLY A 393 7.75 -29.97 20.37
C GLY A 393 6.38 -29.70 19.73
N ALA A 394 5.87 -28.46 19.81
CA ALA A 394 4.65 -28.06 19.14
C ALA A 394 4.92 -27.66 17.68
N PRO A 395 3.88 -27.68 16.81
CA PRO A 395 3.99 -27.22 15.44
C PRO A 395 4.47 -25.75 15.36
N SER A 396 5.36 -25.47 14.41
CA SER A 396 5.84 -24.13 14.13
C SER A 396 4.71 -23.29 13.51
N VAL A 397 4.24 -22.29 14.26
CA VAL A 397 3.21 -21.34 13.84
C VAL A 397 3.61 -19.95 14.34
N PRO A 398 4.33 -19.15 13.52
CA PRO A 398 4.86 -17.85 13.93
C PRO A 398 3.78 -16.74 13.88
N LEU A 399 2.63 -17.00 14.54
CA LEU A 399 1.47 -16.10 14.48
C LEU A 399 1.69 -14.81 15.26
N GLU A 400 2.44 -14.86 16.38
CA GLU A 400 2.77 -13.63 17.13
C GLU A 400 3.65 -12.69 16.30
N ARG A 401 4.58 -13.23 15.50
CA ARG A 401 5.36 -12.44 14.53
C ARG A 401 4.46 -11.86 13.45
N ALA A 402 3.56 -12.65 12.88
CA ALA A 402 2.58 -12.18 11.90
C ALA A 402 1.70 -11.04 12.44
N PHE A 403 1.34 -11.08 13.73
CA PHE A 403 0.60 -10.01 14.40
C PHE A 403 1.40 -8.71 14.48
N ARG A 404 2.69 -8.78 14.79
CA ARG A 404 3.58 -7.60 14.80
C ARG A 404 3.81 -7.08 13.38
N ASP A 405 4.04 -7.96 12.42
CA ASP A 405 4.29 -7.62 11.03
C ASP A 405 3.10 -6.89 10.39
N ILE A 406 1.87 -7.42 10.57
CA ILE A 406 0.70 -6.78 9.97
C ILE A 406 0.42 -5.40 10.57
N ARG A 407 0.72 -5.17 11.85
CA ARG A 407 0.56 -3.84 12.46
C ARG A 407 1.54 -2.83 11.87
N MET A 408 2.77 -3.25 11.60
CA MET A 408 3.77 -2.41 10.92
C MET A 408 3.35 -2.09 9.48
N LEU A 409 2.86 -3.06 8.70
CA LEU A 409 2.42 -2.87 7.32
C LEU A 409 1.30 -1.83 7.19
N ARG A 410 0.46 -1.63 8.20
CA ARG A 410 -0.58 -0.59 8.24
C ARG A 410 -0.03 0.82 8.47
N THR A 411 1.21 0.94 8.92
CA THR A 411 1.83 2.24 9.25
C THR A 411 2.83 2.69 8.18
N ALA A 412 3.52 1.76 7.54
CA ALA A 412 4.56 2.05 6.57
C ALA A 412 4.05 2.90 5.38
N GLY A 413 4.82 3.90 4.95
CA GLY A 413 4.45 4.77 3.82
C GLY A 413 3.19 5.62 4.04
N GLY A 414 2.85 5.90 5.29
CA GLY A 414 1.68 6.66 5.75
C GLY A 414 0.63 5.78 6.39
N VAL A 415 0.10 6.25 7.53
CA VAL A 415 -0.94 5.54 8.29
C VAL A 415 -2.22 5.39 7.46
N ASP A 416 -2.93 4.30 7.69
CA ASP A 416 -4.13 3.90 6.94
C ASP A 416 -5.23 4.98 6.90
N ASP A 417 -5.59 5.59 8.04
CA ASP A 417 -6.61 6.63 8.09
C ASP A 417 -6.27 7.84 7.22
N LEU A 418 -5.02 8.30 7.31
CA LEU A 418 -4.55 9.42 6.47
C LEU A 418 -4.57 9.03 4.99
N ALA A 419 -4.19 7.80 4.65
CA ALA A 419 -4.18 7.33 3.28
C ALA A 419 -5.59 7.25 2.67
N ASP A 420 -6.61 6.81 3.43
CA ASP A 420 -7.99 6.80 2.97
C ASP A 420 -8.54 8.22 2.76
N ALA A 421 -8.27 9.14 3.69
CA ALA A 421 -8.66 10.55 3.55
C ALA A 421 -8.00 11.22 2.34
N GLN A 422 -6.72 10.94 2.07
CA GLN A 422 -6.00 11.46 0.90
C GLN A 422 -6.51 10.85 -0.41
N ALA A 423 -6.85 9.56 -0.42
CA ALA A 423 -7.44 8.91 -1.58
C ALA A 423 -8.81 9.51 -1.92
N ALA A 424 -9.65 9.79 -0.90
CA ALA A 424 -10.91 10.50 -1.08
C ALA A 424 -10.68 11.91 -1.63
N GLN A 425 -9.73 12.66 -1.08
CA GLN A 425 -9.40 14.00 -1.58
C GLN A 425 -8.96 13.98 -3.04
N ALA A 426 -8.13 13.01 -3.44
CA ALA A 426 -7.70 12.84 -4.83
C ALA A 426 -8.89 12.51 -5.74
N LEU A 427 -9.80 11.65 -5.31
CA LEU A 427 -11.00 11.29 -6.02
C LEU A 427 -11.93 12.52 -6.21
N LEU A 428 -12.16 13.31 -5.16
CA LEU A 428 -12.96 14.53 -5.22
C LEU A 428 -12.38 15.58 -6.17
N ALA A 429 -11.05 15.74 -6.19
CA ALA A 429 -10.40 16.65 -7.14
C ALA A 429 -10.61 16.20 -8.59
N HIS A 430 -10.53 14.91 -8.87
CA HIS A 430 -10.81 14.36 -10.20
C HIS A 430 -12.27 14.59 -10.62
N VAL A 431 -13.22 14.38 -9.70
CA VAL A 431 -14.66 14.61 -9.95
C VAL A 431 -14.95 16.06 -10.29
N ALA A 432 -14.38 17.00 -9.56
CA ALA A 432 -14.58 18.43 -9.79
C ALA A 432 -14.14 18.86 -11.21
N ASP A 433 -13.16 18.17 -11.77
CA ASP A 433 -12.63 18.47 -13.10
C ASP A 433 -13.35 17.77 -14.26
N THR A 434 -14.05 16.67 -14.00
CA THR A 434 -14.57 15.77 -15.06
C THR A 434 -16.08 15.60 -15.06
N ALA A 435 -16.78 15.91 -13.96
CA ALA A 435 -18.21 15.65 -13.84
C ALA A 435 -19.05 16.72 -14.57
N PRO A 436 -19.93 16.33 -15.52
CA PRO A 436 -20.97 17.24 -16.01
C PRO A 436 -21.92 17.60 -14.87
N ALA A 437 -22.27 18.88 -14.77
CA ALA A 437 -23.27 19.34 -13.83
C ALA A 437 -24.63 18.68 -14.21
N GLY A 438 -25.12 17.74 -13.39
CA GLY A 438 -26.49 17.27 -13.50
C GLY A 438 -26.74 15.78 -13.73
N LEU A 439 -25.87 14.86 -13.33
CA LEU A 439 -26.21 13.43 -13.40
C LEU A 439 -27.18 13.05 -12.28
N ALA A 440 -28.39 12.60 -12.70
CA ALA A 440 -29.45 12.16 -11.81
C ALA A 440 -29.12 10.80 -11.17
N ALA A 441 -29.39 10.66 -9.87
CA ALA A 441 -29.31 9.38 -9.14
C ALA A 441 -30.16 8.27 -9.81
N ASP A 442 -31.17 8.65 -10.57
CA ASP A 442 -32.09 7.75 -11.27
C ASP A 442 -31.43 6.95 -12.42
N ALA A 443 -30.29 7.43 -12.96
CA ALA A 443 -29.60 6.76 -14.06
C ALA A 443 -29.04 5.39 -13.70
N PHE A 444 -28.77 5.10 -12.42
CA PHE A 444 -28.28 3.81 -11.94
C PHE A 444 -29.39 2.77 -11.70
N ALA A 445 -30.64 3.22 -11.47
CA ALA A 445 -31.74 2.31 -11.11
C ALA A 445 -32.16 1.39 -12.27
N ASP A 446 -32.00 1.86 -13.52
CA ASP A 446 -32.43 1.12 -14.71
C ASP A 446 -31.35 0.21 -15.34
N THR A 447 -30.12 0.20 -14.79
CA THR A 447 -28.94 -0.47 -15.41
C THR A 447 -28.39 -1.65 -14.62
N LEU A 448 -29.25 -2.35 -13.84
CA LEU A 448 -28.81 -3.56 -13.13
C LEU A 448 -28.26 -4.59 -14.13
N PRO A 449 -26.99 -5.03 -13.96
CA PRO A 449 -26.43 -6.06 -14.84
C PRO A 449 -27.18 -7.38 -14.67
N ALA A 450 -27.16 -8.21 -15.70
CA ALA A 450 -27.73 -9.56 -15.64
C ALA A 450 -27.10 -10.34 -14.48
N THR A 451 -27.94 -11.07 -13.72
CA THR A 451 -27.52 -11.81 -12.53
C THR A 451 -27.54 -13.33 -12.72
N GLU A 452 -27.60 -13.78 -13.97
CA GLU A 452 -27.88 -15.19 -14.33
C GLU A 452 -26.87 -16.18 -13.76
N ASN A 453 -25.61 -15.74 -13.58
CA ASN A 453 -24.53 -16.60 -13.05
C ASN A 453 -24.26 -16.39 -11.54
N LEU A 454 -25.03 -15.53 -10.86
CA LEU A 454 -24.92 -15.32 -9.42
C LEU A 454 -25.95 -16.14 -8.64
N SER A 455 -25.54 -16.60 -7.46
CA SER A 455 -26.52 -17.18 -6.53
C SER A 455 -27.58 -16.12 -6.15
N PRO A 456 -28.80 -16.52 -5.74
CA PRO A 456 -29.85 -15.56 -5.35
C PRO A 456 -29.43 -14.59 -4.25
N ARG A 457 -28.51 -15.00 -3.36
CA ARG A 457 -27.96 -14.13 -2.31
C ARG A 457 -26.98 -13.13 -2.89
N ASN A 458 -26.07 -13.56 -3.77
CA ASN A 458 -25.10 -12.67 -4.42
C ASN A 458 -25.78 -11.71 -5.39
N ALA A 459 -26.85 -12.12 -6.06
CA ALA A 459 -27.68 -11.22 -6.87
C ALA A 459 -28.33 -10.10 -6.03
N ARG A 460 -28.71 -10.39 -4.76
CA ARG A 460 -29.16 -9.35 -3.83
C ARG A 460 -27.99 -8.43 -3.42
N HIS A 461 -26.84 -8.98 -3.09
CA HIS A 461 -25.66 -8.18 -2.76
C HIS A 461 -25.26 -7.25 -3.92
N LEU A 462 -25.43 -7.68 -5.16
CA LEU A 462 -25.18 -6.84 -6.32
C LEU A 462 -26.17 -5.66 -6.40
N ARG A 463 -27.48 -5.90 -6.18
CA ARG A 463 -28.48 -4.82 -6.10
C ARG A 463 -28.17 -3.84 -4.98
N ASP A 464 -27.90 -4.36 -3.79
CA ASP A 464 -27.51 -3.55 -2.64
C ASP A 464 -26.26 -2.69 -2.92
N LEU A 465 -25.28 -3.24 -3.65
CA LEU A 465 -24.11 -2.49 -4.10
C LEU A 465 -24.53 -1.33 -5.02
N TYR A 466 -25.41 -1.58 -5.99
CA TYR A 466 -25.86 -0.52 -6.91
C TYR A 466 -26.63 0.59 -6.22
N GLU A 467 -27.39 0.29 -5.15
CA GLU A 467 -28.02 1.32 -4.30
C GLU A 467 -26.97 2.24 -3.63
N ASP A 468 -25.92 1.63 -3.05
CA ASP A 468 -24.80 2.39 -2.46
C ASP A 468 -24.02 3.19 -3.53
N LEU A 469 -23.83 2.61 -4.73
CA LEU A 469 -23.18 3.28 -5.86
C LEU A 469 -23.98 4.49 -6.35
N ALA A 470 -25.31 4.41 -6.40
CA ALA A 470 -26.18 5.53 -6.77
C ALA A 470 -26.11 6.69 -5.75
N ARG A 471 -25.91 6.37 -4.48
CA ARG A 471 -25.77 7.34 -3.38
C ARG A 471 -24.41 8.04 -3.36
N PHE A 472 -23.35 7.34 -3.75
CA PHE A 472 -21.97 7.79 -3.59
C PHE A 472 -21.64 9.12 -4.29
N PRO A 473 -22.09 9.44 -5.53
CA PRO A 473 -21.84 10.72 -6.18
C PRO A 473 -22.41 11.93 -5.41
N ALA A 474 -23.58 11.77 -4.79
CA ALA A 474 -24.17 12.82 -3.97
C ALA A 474 -23.32 13.09 -2.73
N ALA A 475 -22.84 12.04 -2.05
CA ALA A 475 -21.91 12.17 -0.92
C ALA A 475 -20.59 12.82 -1.33
N CYS A 476 -20.05 12.50 -2.51
CA CYS A 476 -18.86 13.15 -3.04
C CYS A 476 -19.05 14.66 -3.23
N ARG A 477 -20.18 15.08 -3.81
CA ARG A 477 -20.50 16.50 -3.98
C ARG A 477 -20.62 17.24 -2.65
N ASP A 478 -21.32 16.66 -1.68
CA ASP A 478 -21.51 17.25 -0.36
C ASP A 478 -20.19 17.40 0.42
N VAL A 479 -19.40 16.33 0.51
CA VAL A 479 -18.08 16.37 1.13
C VAL A 479 -17.14 17.32 0.37
N GLY A 480 -17.17 17.31 -0.96
CA GLY A 480 -16.38 18.20 -1.81
C GLY A 480 -16.68 19.67 -1.55
N ALA A 481 -17.95 20.05 -1.44
CA ALA A 481 -18.37 21.42 -1.10
C ALA A 481 -17.86 21.85 0.29
N ARG A 482 -17.92 20.96 1.29
CA ARG A 482 -17.43 21.24 2.65
C ARG A 482 -15.90 21.31 2.77
N THR A 483 -15.16 20.80 1.79
CA THR A 483 -13.69 20.68 1.82
C THR A 483 -13.00 21.46 0.70
N ALA A 484 -13.66 22.43 0.09
CA ALA A 484 -13.16 23.17 -1.07
C ALA A 484 -11.89 23.98 -0.77
N GLY A 485 -11.79 24.61 0.40
CA GLY A 485 -10.61 25.37 0.84
C GLY A 485 -9.62 24.55 1.65
N GLU A 486 -8.36 25.04 1.79
CA GLU A 486 -7.32 24.36 2.58
C GLU A 486 -7.65 24.34 4.09
N ARG A 487 -8.22 25.44 4.59
CA ARG A 487 -8.66 25.53 5.99
C ARG A 487 -9.81 24.58 6.29
N GLU A 488 -10.78 24.52 5.38
CA GLU A 488 -11.94 23.64 5.44
C GLU A 488 -11.50 22.18 5.38
N ARG A 489 -10.58 21.82 4.48
CA ARG A 489 -10.00 20.46 4.42
C ARG A 489 -9.34 20.05 5.72
N ARG A 490 -8.59 20.94 6.37
CA ARG A 490 -8.00 20.65 7.69
C ARG A 490 -9.05 20.43 8.77
N ALA A 491 -10.14 21.17 8.73
CA ALA A 491 -11.23 21.06 9.70
C ALA A 491 -12.19 19.88 9.42
N GLN A 492 -12.22 19.34 8.18
CA GLN A 492 -13.15 18.34 7.72
C GLN A 492 -12.45 17.04 7.27
N GLN A 493 -11.36 16.65 7.94
CA GLN A 493 -10.64 15.41 7.59
C GLN A 493 -11.46 14.13 7.86
N TYR A 494 -12.35 14.16 8.85
CA TYR A 494 -13.15 13.00 9.21
C TYR A 494 -14.19 12.61 8.13
N PRO A 495 -14.98 13.52 7.56
CA PRO A 495 -15.81 13.22 6.38
C PRO A 495 -15.00 12.67 5.18
N LEU A 496 -13.80 13.21 4.92
CA LEU A 496 -12.91 12.66 3.89
C LEU A 496 -12.49 11.22 4.20
N LEU A 497 -12.15 10.93 5.45
CA LEU A 497 -11.83 9.56 5.89
C LEU A 497 -13.01 8.61 5.70
N LEU A 498 -14.22 9.00 6.10
CA LEU A 498 -15.42 8.19 5.93
C LEU A 498 -15.73 7.92 4.46
N LEU A 499 -15.64 8.95 3.62
CA LEU A 499 -15.83 8.81 2.17
C LEU A 499 -14.80 7.86 1.56
N GLY A 500 -13.53 7.96 1.98
CA GLY A 500 -12.46 7.05 1.53
C GLY A 500 -12.71 5.60 1.95
N ARG A 501 -13.16 5.38 3.17
CA ARG A 501 -13.53 4.05 3.67
C ARG A 501 -14.74 3.47 2.92
N ILE A 502 -15.76 4.29 2.62
CA ILE A 502 -16.91 3.88 1.80
C ILE A 502 -16.43 3.47 0.40
N ALA A 503 -15.65 4.30 -0.28
CA ALA A 503 -15.11 3.98 -1.60
C ALA A 503 -14.31 2.66 -1.60
N ARG A 504 -13.53 2.41 -0.57
CA ARG A 504 -12.77 1.18 -0.36
C ARG A 504 -13.65 -0.06 -0.19
N GLU A 505 -14.71 0.01 0.61
CA GLU A 505 -15.66 -1.08 0.79
C GLU A 505 -16.48 -1.36 -0.47
N LEU A 506 -16.88 -0.31 -1.20
CA LEU A 506 -17.53 -0.44 -2.51
C LEU A 506 -16.62 -1.14 -3.52
N LEU A 507 -15.34 -0.76 -3.60
CA LEU A 507 -14.36 -1.42 -4.45
C LEU A 507 -14.19 -2.91 -4.08
N GLY A 508 -14.06 -3.21 -2.78
CA GLY A 508 -13.92 -4.58 -2.29
C GLY A 508 -15.12 -5.46 -2.65
N THR A 509 -16.34 -4.95 -2.43
CA THR A 509 -17.60 -5.64 -2.75
C THR A 509 -17.74 -5.85 -4.25
N ALA A 510 -17.45 -4.83 -5.06
CA ALA A 510 -17.47 -4.91 -6.52
C ALA A 510 -16.49 -5.95 -7.06
N ALA A 511 -15.24 -5.94 -6.57
CA ALA A 511 -14.21 -6.87 -7.01
C ALA A 511 -14.56 -8.33 -6.69
N VAL A 512 -15.14 -8.59 -5.52
CA VAL A 512 -15.54 -9.94 -5.12
C VAL A 512 -16.72 -10.45 -5.94
N LEU A 513 -17.73 -9.60 -6.19
CA LEU A 513 -18.89 -9.95 -7.02
C LEU A 513 -18.49 -10.18 -8.49
N ALA A 514 -17.61 -9.33 -9.04
CA ALA A 514 -17.11 -9.48 -10.41
C ALA A 514 -16.39 -10.80 -10.66
N THR A 515 -15.71 -11.35 -9.65
CA THR A 515 -14.98 -12.63 -9.77
C THR A 515 -15.83 -13.84 -9.39
N ALA A 516 -16.95 -13.65 -8.69
CA ALA A 516 -17.80 -14.74 -8.20
C ALA A 516 -18.40 -15.61 -9.32
N GLU A 517 -18.68 -15.01 -10.47
CA GLU A 517 -19.20 -15.72 -11.63
C GLU A 517 -18.14 -16.59 -12.31
N GLN A 518 -16.87 -16.14 -12.27
CA GLN A 518 -15.77 -16.76 -13.02
C GLN A 518 -15.13 -17.94 -12.30
N ASP A 519 -15.05 -17.91 -10.98
CA ASP A 519 -14.26 -18.84 -10.17
C ASP A 519 -15.09 -19.73 -9.22
N GLY A 520 -16.44 -19.60 -9.26
CA GLY A 520 -17.34 -20.45 -8.50
C GLY A 520 -17.36 -20.23 -6.98
N HIS A 521 -16.69 -19.21 -6.46
CA HIS A 521 -16.60 -18.94 -5.01
C HIS A 521 -17.83 -18.22 -4.42
N GLN A 522 -19.04 -18.57 -4.87
CA GLN A 522 -20.30 -17.94 -4.48
C GLN A 522 -20.54 -17.85 -2.98
N ARG A 523 -20.15 -18.91 -2.21
CA ARG A 523 -20.34 -18.93 -0.75
C ARG A 523 -19.42 -17.96 -0.02
N LEU A 524 -18.16 -17.85 -0.44
CA LEU A 524 -17.20 -16.91 0.14
C LEU A 524 -17.58 -15.46 -0.19
N THR A 525 -18.08 -15.24 -1.40
CA THR A 525 -18.64 -13.95 -1.83
C THR A 525 -19.79 -13.51 -0.92
N ASP A 526 -20.76 -14.41 -0.64
CA ASP A 526 -21.88 -14.13 0.25
C ASP A 526 -21.42 -13.73 1.66
N VAL A 527 -20.46 -14.46 2.23
CA VAL A 527 -19.91 -14.15 3.57
C VAL A 527 -19.24 -12.76 3.57
N HIS A 528 -18.42 -12.46 2.56
CA HIS A 528 -17.76 -11.17 2.47
C HIS A 528 -18.76 -10.02 2.30
N CYS A 529 -19.65 -10.11 1.32
CA CYS A 529 -20.63 -9.06 1.03
C CYS A 529 -21.57 -8.81 2.22
N THR A 530 -21.97 -9.85 2.94
CA THR A 530 -22.75 -9.70 4.19
C THR A 530 -21.99 -8.87 5.22
N ALA A 531 -20.71 -9.16 5.45
CA ALA A 531 -19.89 -8.40 6.39
C ALA A 531 -19.60 -6.96 5.90
N ALA A 532 -19.33 -6.77 4.61
CA ALA A 532 -19.11 -5.45 4.00
C ALA A 532 -20.36 -4.57 4.13
N ARG A 533 -21.56 -5.15 3.98
CA ARG A 533 -22.84 -4.44 4.15
C ARG A 533 -23.00 -3.84 5.54
N PHE A 534 -22.61 -4.57 6.59
CA PHE A 534 -22.64 -4.03 7.95
C PHE A 534 -21.67 -2.86 8.11
N ARG A 535 -20.45 -2.98 7.57
CA ARG A 535 -19.46 -1.90 7.61
C ARG A 535 -19.92 -0.67 6.81
N LEU A 536 -20.45 -0.87 5.61
CA LEU A 536 -20.99 0.23 4.78
C LEU A 536 -22.14 0.96 5.49
N ARG A 537 -23.08 0.22 6.07
CA ARG A 537 -24.20 0.83 6.81
C ARG A 537 -23.72 1.71 7.97
N ASP A 538 -22.72 1.23 8.72
CA ASP A 538 -22.12 1.99 9.82
C ASP A 538 -21.39 3.25 9.30
N LEU A 539 -20.61 3.12 8.23
CA LEU A 539 -19.90 4.25 7.62
C LEU A 539 -20.86 5.31 7.06
N TRP A 540 -21.93 4.89 6.40
CA TRP A 540 -22.97 5.80 5.92
C TRP A 540 -23.67 6.50 7.08
N ALA A 541 -24.03 5.78 8.13
CA ALA A 541 -24.67 6.37 9.32
C ALA A 541 -23.78 7.42 9.98
N GLN A 542 -22.47 7.20 10.05
CA GLN A 542 -21.52 8.18 10.57
C GLN A 542 -21.38 9.41 9.64
N LEU A 543 -21.37 9.20 8.32
CA LEU A 543 -21.24 10.31 7.36
C LEU A 543 -22.47 11.23 7.36
N ASP A 544 -23.66 10.65 7.55
CA ASP A 544 -24.93 11.37 7.58
C ASP A 544 -25.29 11.96 8.94
N ALA A 545 -24.54 11.63 9.99
CA ALA A 545 -24.85 12.10 11.34
C ALA A 545 -24.91 13.65 11.39
N PRO A 546 -26.04 14.25 11.81
CA PRO A 546 -26.20 15.69 11.81
C PRO A 546 -25.32 16.38 12.87
N ASP A 547 -25.08 15.68 13.97
CA ASP A 547 -24.31 16.17 15.11
C ASP A 547 -23.16 15.22 15.45
N HIS A 548 -22.00 15.81 15.75
CA HIS A 548 -20.84 15.10 16.26
C HIS A 548 -20.48 15.62 17.66
N PRO A 549 -19.97 14.76 18.57
CA PRO A 549 -19.42 15.19 19.85
C PRO A 549 -18.34 16.27 19.67
N ASP A 550 -18.15 17.13 20.69
CA ASP A 550 -17.11 18.17 20.65
C ASP A 550 -15.69 17.60 20.78
N HIS A 551 -15.27 16.85 19.77
CA HIS A 551 -13.92 16.29 19.71
C HIS A 551 -12.84 17.38 19.76
N ALA A 552 -13.11 18.55 19.16
CA ALA A 552 -12.16 19.65 19.12
C ALA A 552 -11.99 20.29 20.52
N GLY A 553 -13.06 20.42 21.28
CA GLY A 553 -13.01 20.90 22.67
C GLY A 553 -12.24 19.95 23.57
N ILE A 554 -12.53 18.65 23.48
CA ILE A 554 -11.80 17.62 24.24
C ILE A 554 -10.31 17.62 23.85
N ALA A 555 -9.99 17.67 22.55
CA ALA A 555 -8.60 17.72 22.11
C ALA A 555 -7.85 18.96 22.62
N ARG A 556 -8.51 20.13 22.65
CA ARG A 556 -7.93 21.33 23.24
C ARG A 556 -7.68 21.18 24.75
N ALA A 557 -8.61 20.57 25.49
CA ALA A 557 -8.43 20.29 26.92
C ALA A 557 -7.21 19.36 27.15
N VAL A 558 -7.07 18.28 26.37
CA VAL A 558 -5.90 17.39 26.43
C VAL A 558 -4.59 18.15 26.15
N LEU A 559 -4.55 18.99 25.12
CA LEU A 559 -3.36 19.74 24.72
C LEU A 559 -2.99 20.87 25.68
N SER A 560 -3.97 21.48 26.33
CA SER A 560 -3.77 22.58 27.32
C SER A 560 -3.47 22.10 28.73
N ARG A 561 -3.39 20.80 28.99
CA ARG A 561 -3.24 20.20 30.32
C ARG A 561 -4.35 20.63 31.26
N ASP A 562 -5.59 20.51 30.78
CA ASP A 562 -6.77 20.75 31.60
C ASP A 562 -6.80 19.75 32.76
N ARG A 563 -7.02 20.24 34.01
CA ARG A 563 -6.97 19.44 35.22
C ARG A 563 -7.88 18.19 35.16
N HIS A 564 -9.06 18.31 34.56
CA HIS A 564 -9.99 17.18 34.45
C HIS A 564 -9.49 16.09 33.52
N VAL A 565 -8.60 16.43 32.56
CA VAL A 565 -7.95 15.46 31.66
C VAL A 565 -6.67 14.94 32.29
N ASP A 566 -5.90 15.78 33.00
CA ASP A 566 -4.69 15.33 33.71
C ASP A 566 -5.04 14.30 34.80
N ASP A 567 -6.21 14.42 35.47
CA ASP A 567 -6.72 13.40 36.39
C ASP A 567 -6.90 12.01 35.70
N LEU A 568 -7.29 11.96 34.40
CA LEU A 568 -7.37 10.72 33.64
C LEU A 568 -5.99 10.12 33.32
N LEU A 569 -4.98 10.97 33.27
CA LEU A 569 -3.58 10.56 33.03
C LEU A 569 -2.86 10.16 34.30
N GLY A 570 -3.47 10.37 35.47
CA GLY A 570 -2.88 10.13 36.79
C GLY A 570 -1.72 11.11 37.11
N LEU A 571 -1.75 12.31 36.53
CA LEU A 571 -0.73 13.35 36.66
C LEU A 571 -1.08 14.36 37.77
#